data_e0e5e8379de67e62f7511ad0d4d2ae2c
#
_entry.id   e0e5e8379de67e62f7511ad0d4d2ae2c
#
_cell.length_a   1.000
_cell.length_b   1.000
_cell.length_c   1.000
_cell.angle_alpha   90.00
_cell.angle_beta   90.00
_cell.angle_gamma   90.00
#
_symmetry.space_group_name_H-M   'P 1'
#
loop_
_entity.id
_entity.type
_entity.pdbx_description
1 polymer ?
#
loop_
_entity_poly.entity_id
_entity_poly.type
_entity_poly.pdbx_seq_one_letter_code
_entity_poly.pdbx_strand_id
1 'polypeptide(L)'
;MVRSLAKFVAVAALITGSAVSVKALNHKATPRRIDVEIEAHMGHYTPRVIEAHKGDTVHVVLKAMDTAHGFKVMGHDNIDITAMPGMPAEVSFVVDWDGGVEWFCTFNCGPQHGSMSGMIVATADEKR
;
A
#
# COMPACT_ATOMS: atom_id res chain seq x y z
N MET A 1 8.98 45.12 47.55
CA MET A 1 7.98 44.97 46.48
C MET A 1 8.58 44.82 45.07
N VAL A 2 9.81 45.20 44.82
CA VAL A 2 10.44 45.14 43.50
C VAL A 2 11.04 43.75 43.17
N ARG A 3 11.16 42.86 44.14
CA ARG A 3 11.77 41.54 43.99
C ARG A 3 10.86 40.49 43.34
N SER A 4 9.59 40.77 43.20
CA SER A 4 8.62 39.81 42.67
C SER A 4 8.51 39.81 41.15
N LEU A 5 8.87 40.91 40.50
CA LEU A 5 8.76 41.07 39.04
C LEU A 5 9.85 40.36 38.24
N ALA A 6 11.04 40.15 38.83
CA ALA A 6 12.16 39.48 38.17
C ALA A 6 11.95 37.97 37.98
N LYS A 7 11.06 37.38 38.81
CA LYS A 7 10.79 35.93 38.71
C LYS A 7 9.82 35.56 37.62
N PHE A 8 8.99 36.47 37.15
CA PHE A 8 8.03 36.21 36.08
C PHE A 8 8.65 36.24 34.67
N VAL A 9 9.71 37.00 34.50
CA VAL A 9 10.39 37.11 33.20
C VAL A 9 11.16 35.84 32.84
N ALA A 10 11.70 35.13 33.82
CA ALA A 10 12.45 33.89 33.63
C ALA A 10 11.53 32.71 33.20
N VAL A 11 10.28 32.71 33.61
CA VAL A 11 9.31 31.65 33.24
C VAL A 11 8.81 31.82 31.83
N ALA A 12 8.67 33.05 31.33
CA ALA A 12 8.26 33.30 29.94
C ALA A 12 9.31 32.88 28.92
N ALA A 13 10.60 32.97 29.27
CA ALA A 13 11.70 32.54 28.38
C ALA A 13 11.77 31.02 28.24
N LEU A 14 11.33 30.25 29.23
CA LEU A 14 11.31 28.78 29.17
C LEU A 14 10.18 28.23 28.26
N ILE A 15 9.07 28.96 28.13
CA ILE A 15 7.93 28.56 27.33
C ILE A 15 8.23 28.73 25.84
N THR A 16 9.02 29.72 25.47
CA THR A 16 9.39 29.95 24.08
C THR A 16 10.41 28.93 23.55
N GLY A 17 11.21 28.33 24.42
CA GLY A 17 12.19 27.30 24.04
C GLY A 17 11.53 25.96 23.65
N SER A 18 10.39 25.61 24.20
CA SER A 18 9.72 24.34 23.90
C SER A 18 8.95 24.34 22.57
N ALA A 19 8.58 25.49 22.04
CA ALA A 19 7.90 25.59 20.76
C ALA A 19 8.80 25.24 19.55
N VAL A 20 10.10 25.31 19.69
CA VAL A 20 11.07 25.02 18.61
C VAL A 20 11.23 23.53 18.34
N SER A 21 11.00 22.68 19.35
CA SER A 21 11.14 21.23 19.20
C SER A 21 10.02 20.57 18.39
N VAL A 22 8.90 21.25 18.19
CA VAL A 22 7.77 20.70 17.40
C VAL A 22 8.05 20.68 15.90
N LYS A 23 8.96 21.50 15.40
CA LYS A 23 9.35 21.54 13.98
C LYS A 23 10.19 20.34 13.51
N ALA A 24 10.74 19.55 14.41
CA ALA A 24 11.60 18.42 14.09
C ALA A 24 10.81 17.12 13.86
N LEU A 25 9.48 17.11 14.01
CA LEU A 25 8.65 15.92 13.88
C LEU A 25 8.11 15.77 12.44
N ASN A 26 9.00 15.70 11.47
CA ASN A 26 8.63 15.22 10.13
C ASN A 26 8.56 13.69 10.17
N HIS A 27 7.40 13.16 10.47
CA HIS A 27 7.16 11.73 10.40
C HIS A 27 6.96 11.34 8.94
N LYS A 28 7.99 10.74 8.37
CA LYS A 28 7.86 9.95 7.16
C LYS A 28 7.08 8.70 7.53
N ALA A 29 5.98 8.41 6.82
CA ALA A 29 5.21 7.21 7.08
C ALA A 29 6.11 5.97 7.00
N THR A 30 6.01 5.10 8.01
CA THR A 30 6.78 3.85 8.05
C THR A 30 6.17 2.88 7.04
N PRO A 31 6.97 2.31 6.12
CA PRO A 31 6.49 1.28 5.21
C PRO A 31 5.86 0.11 5.97
N ARG A 32 4.73 -0.36 5.48
CA ARG A 32 3.98 -1.47 6.06
C ARG A 32 4.03 -2.69 5.16
N ARG A 33 3.75 -3.85 5.73
CA ARG A 33 3.45 -5.06 4.98
C ARG A 33 1.93 -5.24 4.92
N ILE A 34 1.43 -5.49 3.72
CA ILE A 34 0.02 -5.76 3.46
C ILE A 34 -0.09 -7.16 2.85
N ASP A 35 -0.74 -8.07 3.57
CA ASP A 35 -1.02 -9.42 3.08
C ASP A 35 -2.43 -9.45 2.49
N VAL A 36 -2.53 -9.88 1.23
CA VAL A 36 -3.79 -9.95 0.49
C VAL A 36 -3.95 -11.34 -0.10
N GLU A 37 -5.06 -11.98 0.21
CA GLU A 37 -5.50 -13.20 -0.47
C GLU A 37 -6.49 -12.82 -1.57
N ILE A 38 -6.20 -13.21 -2.80
CA ILE A 38 -7.05 -12.93 -3.97
C ILE A 38 -7.60 -14.25 -4.47
N GLU A 39 -8.92 -14.35 -4.52
CA GLU A 39 -9.61 -15.43 -5.20
C GLU A 39 -9.86 -15.04 -6.65
N ALA A 40 -9.39 -15.86 -7.57
CA ALA A 40 -9.58 -15.68 -9.00
C ALA A 40 -10.64 -16.66 -9.50
N HIS A 41 -11.70 -16.08 -10.03
CA HIS A 41 -12.80 -16.78 -10.67
C HIS A 41 -12.86 -16.40 -12.15
N MET A 42 -13.53 -17.19 -12.94
CA MET A 42 -13.75 -16.87 -14.35
C MET A 42 -14.43 -15.49 -14.46
N GLY A 43 -13.72 -14.53 -15.02
CA GLY A 43 -14.18 -13.17 -15.26
C GLY A 43 -13.96 -12.16 -14.14
N HIS A 44 -13.51 -12.56 -12.94
CA HIS A 44 -13.30 -11.60 -11.86
C HIS A 44 -12.31 -12.06 -10.78
N TYR A 45 -11.77 -11.08 -10.07
CA TYR A 45 -10.99 -11.27 -8.85
C TYR A 45 -11.77 -10.78 -7.63
N THR A 46 -11.54 -11.40 -6.49
CA THR A 46 -12.06 -10.94 -5.19
C THR A 46 -10.93 -10.94 -4.15
N PRO A 47 -10.52 -9.80 -3.60
CA PRO A 47 -10.92 -8.44 -3.96
C PRO A 47 -10.39 -7.98 -5.33
N ARG A 48 -11.01 -6.93 -5.89
CA ARG A 48 -10.60 -6.31 -7.16
C ARG A 48 -9.74 -5.08 -6.97
N VAL A 49 -9.66 -4.55 -5.77
CA VAL A 49 -8.89 -3.35 -5.44
C VAL A 49 -8.02 -3.65 -4.23
N ILE A 50 -6.75 -3.35 -4.37
CA ILE A 50 -5.77 -3.36 -3.27
C ILE A 50 -5.40 -1.91 -2.99
N GLU A 51 -5.59 -1.46 -1.77
CA GLU A 51 -5.18 -0.13 -1.32
C GLU A 51 -3.86 -0.22 -0.55
N ALA A 52 -2.91 0.61 -0.93
CA ALA A 52 -1.58 0.67 -0.32
C ALA A 52 -1.06 2.11 -0.31
N HIS A 53 0.04 2.34 0.37
CA HIS A 53 0.82 3.56 0.25
C HIS A 53 2.11 3.28 -0.49
N LYS A 54 2.64 4.27 -1.17
CA LYS A 54 3.95 4.16 -1.79
C LYS A 54 5.01 3.79 -0.75
N GLY A 55 5.80 2.77 -1.04
CA GLY A 55 6.78 2.20 -0.14
C GLY A 55 6.31 0.97 0.65
N ASP A 56 5.02 0.69 0.67
CA ASP A 56 4.48 -0.52 1.29
C ASP A 56 4.90 -1.78 0.52
N THR A 57 5.09 -2.88 1.25
CA THR A 57 5.28 -4.20 0.65
C THR A 57 3.94 -4.92 0.62
N VAL A 58 3.51 -5.29 -0.57
CA VAL A 58 2.28 -6.09 -0.77
C VAL A 58 2.67 -7.54 -1.01
N HIS A 59 2.10 -8.44 -0.21
CA HIS A 59 2.21 -9.88 -0.39
C HIS A 59 0.87 -10.43 -0.87
N VAL A 60 0.87 -10.96 -2.09
CA VAL A 60 -0.33 -11.53 -2.71
C VAL A 60 -0.26 -13.04 -2.68
N VAL A 61 -1.32 -13.66 -2.19
CA VAL A 61 -1.61 -15.08 -2.36
C VAL A 61 -2.76 -15.20 -3.35
N LEU A 62 -2.47 -15.71 -4.54
CA LEU A 62 -3.46 -15.92 -5.59
C LEU A 62 -4.01 -17.34 -5.50
N LYS A 63 -5.32 -17.45 -5.36
CA LYS A 63 -6.04 -18.72 -5.38
C LYS A 63 -6.90 -18.81 -6.63
N ALA A 64 -6.68 -19.83 -7.45
CA ALA A 64 -7.54 -20.13 -8.59
C ALA A 64 -8.70 -21.02 -8.12
N MET A 65 -9.95 -20.55 -8.32
CA MET A 65 -11.13 -21.22 -7.77
C MET A 65 -11.82 -22.17 -8.76
N ASP A 66 -11.60 -22.00 -10.04
CA ASP A 66 -12.28 -22.76 -11.10
C ASP A 66 -11.31 -23.34 -12.17
N THR A 67 -10.44 -22.50 -12.71
CA THR A 67 -9.41 -22.86 -13.68
C THR A 67 -8.13 -22.11 -13.35
N ALA A 68 -7.07 -22.29 -14.13
CA ALA A 68 -5.85 -21.52 -13.97
C ALA A 68 -6.10 -20.03 -14.24
N HIS A 69 -5.51 -19.17 -13.41
CA HIS A 69 -5.59 -17.72 -13.53
C HIS A 69 -4.22 -17.09 -13.30
N GLY A 70 -3.94 -16.01 -14.03
CA GLY A 70 -2.74 -15.22 -13.88
C GLY A 70 -2.99 -13.95 -13.06
N PHE A 71 -1.91 -13.40 -12.55
CA PHE A 71 -1.86 -12.08 -11.93
C PHE A 71 -0.57 -11.42 -12.39
N LYS A 72 -0.70 -10.42 -13.25
CA LYS A 72 0.43 -9.63 -13.75
C LYS A 72 0.13 -8.15 -13.57
N VAL A 73 1.05 -7.43 -12.95
CA VAL A 73 0.94 -5.99 -12.75
C VAL A 73 1.47 -5.27 -13.98
N MET A 74 0.65 -4.39 -14.54
CA MET A 74 0.98 -3.64 -15.73
C MET A 74 2.23 -2.77 -15.53
N GLY A 75 3.19 -2.87 -16.46
CA GLY A 75 4.44 -2.13 -16.38
C GLY A 75 5.49 -2.70 -15.41
N HIS A 76 5.20 -3.82 -14.76
CA HIS A 76 6.08 -4.48 -13.79
C HIS A 76 6.24 -5.96 -14.14
N ASP A 77 7.14 -6.27 -15.05
CA ASP A 77 7.32 -7.63 -15.58
C ASP A 77 7.79 -8.66 -14.54
N ASN A 78 8.37 -8.19 -13.44
CA ASN A 78 8.79 -9.04 -12.33
C ASN A 78 7.62 -9.45 -11.40
N ILE A 79 6.43 -8.90 -11.62
CA ILE A 79 5.21 -9.22 -10.84
C ILE A 79 4.25 -9.96 -11.76
N ASP A 80 4.51 -11.25 -11.91
CA ASP A 80 3.77 -12.13 -12.82
C ASP A 80 3.73 -13.55 -12.24
N ILE A 81 2.56 -13.98 -11.81
CA ILE A 81 2.34 -15.31 -11.25
C ILE A 81 1.10 -15.97 -11.86
N THR A 82 1.07 -17.29 -11.83
CA THR A 82 -0.07 -18.10 -12.27
C THR A 82 -0.41 -19.12 -11.20
N ALA A 83 -1.67 -19.15 -10.78
CA ALA A 83 -2.21 -20.16 -9.88
C ALA A 83 -3.09 -21.16 -10.63
N MET A 84 -3.15 -22.36 -10.07
CA MET A 84 -4.05 -23.44 -10.52
C MET A 84 -4.96 -23.86 -9.36
N PRO A 85 -6.13 -24.44 -9.63
CA PRO A 85 -6.97 -24.97 -8.55
C PRO A 85 -6.20 -25.94 -7.65
N GLY A 86 -6.21 -25.66 -6.34
CA GLY A 86 -5.44 -26.41 -5.35
C GLY A 86 -3.94 -26.11 -5.29
N MET A 87 -3.43 -25.25 -6.16
CA MET A 87 -2.03 -24.81 -6.21
C MET A 87 -1.94 -23.28 -6.23
N PRO A 88 -2.07 -22.62 -5.07
CA PRO A 88 -1.95 -21.17 -4.98
C PRO A 88 -0.54 -20.69 -5.35
N ALA A 89 -0.45 -19.48 -5.87
CA ALA A 89 0.79 -18.81 -6.19
C ALA A 89 0.96 -17.56 -5.33
N GLU A 90 2.19 -17.20 -5.01
CA GLU A 90 2.50 -16.06 -4.15
C GLU A 90 3.54 -15.15 -4.79
N VAL A 91 3.41 -13.86 -4.52
CA VAL A 91 4.40 -12.86 -4.88
C VAL A 91 4.40 -11.73 -3.87
N SER A 92 5.57 -11.21 -3.57
CA SER A 92 5.75 -9.99 -2.77
C SER A 92 6.42 -8.92 -3.60
N PHE A 93 5.96 -7.69 -3.49
CA PHE A 93 6.55 -6.55 -4.19
C PHE A 93 6.38 -5.27 -3.39
N VAL A 94 7.25 -4.31 -3.66
CA VAL A 94 7.15 -2.96 -3.10
C VAL A 94 6.35 -2.09 -4.05
N VAL A 95 5.39 -1.34 -3.51
CA VAL A 95 4.64 -0.36 -4.28
C VAL A 95 5.53 0.88 -4.47
N ASP A 96 6.04 1.08 -5.68
CA ASP A 96 6.97 2.16 -6.02
C ASP A 96 6.36 3.25 -6.93
N TRP A 97 5.03 3.26 -7.01
CA TRP A 97 4.26 4.20 -7.83
C TRP A 97 3.24 4.98 -7.01
N ASP A 98 2.73 6.04 -7.60
CA ASP A 98 1.59 6.81 -7.12
C ASP A 98 0.37 6.55 -8.00
N GLY A 99 -0.82 6.50 -7.41
CA GLY A 99 -2.06 6.27 -8.14
C GLY A 99 -2.37 4.81 -8.41
N GLY A 100 -3.24 4.56 -9.37
CA GLY A 100 -3.72 3.23 -9.71
C GLY A 100 -2.88 2.55 -10.78
N VAL A 101 -2.50 1.31 -10.53
CA VAL A 101 -1.88 0.41 -11.52
C VAL A 101 -2.72 -0.85 -11.62
N GLU A 102 -3.06 -1.22 -12.84
CA GLU A 102 -3.90 -2.38 -13.13
C GLU A 102 -3.10 -3.68 -13.06
N TRP A 103 -3.71 -4.74 -12.54
CA TRP A 103 -3.28 -6.11 -12.82
C TRP A 103 -4.30 -6.81 -13.71
N PHE A 104 -3.86 -7.80 -14.41
CA PHE A 104 -4.69 -8.55 -15.34
C PHE A 104 -4.32 -10.04 -15.35
N CYS A 105 -5.24 -10.86 -15.86
CA CYS A 105 -5.03 -12.27 -16.05
C CYS A 105 -4.24 -12.52 -17.34
N THR A 106 -3.11 -13.21 -17.23
CA THR A 106 -2.25 -13.56 -18.39
C THR A 106 -2.57 -14.94 -18.96
N PHE A 107 -3.34 -15.74 -18.24
CA PHE A 107 -3.72 -17.08 -18.67
C PHE A 107 -5.09 -17.03 -19.37
N ASN A 108 -5.22 -17.74 -20.48
CA ASN A 108 -6.52 -17.83 -21.19
C ASN A 108 -7.50 -18.68 -20.37
N CYS A 109 -8.22 -18.00 -19.48
CA CYS A 109 -9.12 -18.60 -18.49
C CYS A 109 -10.58 -18.74 -18.96
N GLY A 110 -10.86 -18.44 -20.24
CA GLY A 110 -12.19 -18.57 -20.83
C GLY A 110 -12.69 -17.30 -21.51
N PRO A 111 -14.01 -17.25 -21.86
CA PRO A 111 -14.57 -16.15 -22.67
C PRO A 111 -14.46 -14.76 -22.06
N GLN A 112 -14.36 -14.67 -20.73
CA GLN A 112 -14.26 -13.39 -19.98
C GLN A 112 -12.84 -12.99 -19.64
N HIS A 113 -11.84 -13.70 -20.17
CA HIS A 113 -10.42 -13.42 -19.91
C HIS A 113 -10.04 -11.96 -20.16
N GLY A 114 -10.49 -11.38 -21.27
CA GLY A 114 -10.13 -10.01 -21.66
C GLY A 114 -10.67 -8.90 -20.74
N SER A 115 -11.66 -9.20 -19.89
CA SER A 115 -12.24 -8.26 -18.93
C SER A 115 -11.80 -8.51 -17.48
N MET A 116 -10.97 -9.53 -17.26
CA MET A 116 -10.55 -9.94 -15.93
C MET A 116 -9.35 -9.11 -15.45
N SER A 117 -9.63 -8.13 -14.62
CA SER A 117 -8.62 -7.20 -14.09
C SER A 117 -8.94 -6.72 -12.68
N GLY A 118 -7.96 -6.13 -12.05
CA GLY A 118 -8.07 -5.44 -10.77
C GLY A 118 -7.16 -4.22 -10.72
N MET A 119 -7.16 -3.51 -9.61
CA MET A 119 -6.43 -2.27 -9.44
C MET A 119 -5.66 -2.24 -8.12
N ILE A 120 -4.39 -1.89 -8.17
CA ILE A 120 -3.62 -1.52 -6.97
C ILE A 120 -3.57 0.00 -6.92
N VAL A 121 -4.18 0.58 -5.90
CA VAL A 121 -4.23 2.03 -5.70
C VAL A 121 -3.22 2.40 -4.63
N ALA A 122 -2.19 3.13 -5.04
CA ALA A 122 -1.21 3.69 -4.13
C ALA A 122 -1.57 5.14 -3.82
N THR A 123 -1.87 5.43 -2.56
CA THR A 123 -2.02 6.80 -2.08
C THR A 123 -0.65 7.35 -1.72
N ALA A 124 -0.42 8.61 -2.11
CA ALA A 124 0.76 9.33 -1.63
C ALA A 124 0.69 9.49 -0.12
N ASP A 125 1.85 9.51 0.54
CA ASP A 125 1.92 9.82 1.96
C ASP A 125 1.29 11.18 2.20
N GLU A 126 0.04 11.20 2.63
CA GLU A 126 -0.52 12.41 3.21
C GLU A 126 0.27 12.74 4.48
N LYS A 127 0.75 13.95 4.52
CA LYS A 127 1.32 14.54 5.73
C LYS A 127 0.25 14.54 6.82
N ARG A 128 0.26 13.53 7.62
CA ARG A 128 -0.56 13.49 8.85
C ARG A 128 0.16 14.18 9.99
#